data_dc379420793766725346830ef78b19a1
#
_entry.id   dc379420793766725346830ef78b19a1
#
_cell.length_a   1.000
_cell.length_b   1.000
_cell.length_c   1.000
_cell.angle_alpha   90.00
_cell.angle_beta   90.00
_cell.angle_gamma   90.00
#
_symmetry.space_group_name_H-M   'P 1'
#
loop_
_entity.id
_entity.type
_entity.pdbx_description
1 polymer ?
#
loop_
_entity_poly.entity_id
_entity_poly.type
_entity_poly.pdbx_seq_one_letter_code
_entity_poly.pdbx_strand_id
1 'polypeptide(L)'
;MEIFLIRALQFVLAISILILIHEGGHFMFAKMFGIRVEKFFIFFDPWFHLFQFKPKKSDTTYGIGWLPLGGYCKIAGMIDESFDTEQMKQPAQPWEFRTKPAWQRLLVMIGGVLFNFLFALFIYSMILYTWGETYIPVKEMTYGMRFNSEAKQFGFKDGDILVGTDKVVFKDFSADLYRDLSEAQYADIVRDGKAMRINLPGEINLLGMLKNDPPFV
;
A
#
# COMPACT_ATOMS: atom_id res chain seq x y z
N MET A 1 -9.88 25.07 -12.78
CA MET A 1 -11.09 24.52 -12.14
C MET A 1 -11.33 23.07 -12.55
N GLU A 2 -11.28 22.74 -13.83
CA GLU A 2 -11.48 21.36 -14.35
C GLU A 2 -10.53 20.32 -13.73
N ILE A 3 -9.24 20.59 -13.68
CA ILE A 3 -8.25 19.65 -13.10
C ILE A 3 -8.55 19.37 -11.63
N PHE A 4 -8.97 20.36 -10.87
CA PHE A 4 -9.36 20.19 -9.47
C PHE A 4 -10.58 19.28 -9.33
N LEU A 5 -11.62 19.50 -10.14
CA LEU A 5 -12.83 18.68 -10.12
C LEU A 5 -12.54 17.22 -10.51
N ILE A 6 -11.70 17.00 -11.52
CA ILE A 6 -11.28 15.66 -11.94
C ILE A 6 -10.54 14.95 -10.81
N ARG A 7 -9.58 15.63 -10.18
CA ARG A 7 -8.82 15.04 -9.05
C ARG A 7 -9.70 14.76 -7.84
N ALA A 8 -10.64 15.66 -7.53
CA ALA A 8 -11.60 15.46 -6.47
C ALA A 8 -12.51 14.25 -6.74
N LEU A 9 -13.01 14.11 -7.96
CA LEU A 9 -13.80 12.96 -8.36
C LEU A 9 -13.01 11.65 -8.28
N GLN A 10 -11.77 11.63 -8.77
CA GLN A 10 -10.89 10.46 -8.68
C GLN A 10 -10.62 10.07 -7.22
N PHE A 11 -10.40 11.06 -6.35
CA PHE A 11 -10.20 10.83 -4.92
C PHE A 11 -11.43 10.21 -4.27
N VAL A 12 -12.63 10.76 -4.53
CA VAL A 12 -13.89 10.22 -4.01
C VAL A 12 -14.13 8.79 -4.51
N LEU A 13 -13.87 8.51 -5.79
CA LEU A 13 -14.01 7.17 -6.35
C LEU A 13 -13.02 6.17 -5.70
N ALA A 14 -11.76 6.57 -5.52
CA ALA A 14 -10.76 5.71 -4.89
C ALA A 14 -11.14 5.36 -3.44
N ILE A 15 -11.56 6.36 -2.64
CA ILE A 15 -12.03 6.15 -1.28
C ILE A 15 -13.29 5.26 -1.27
N SER A 16 -14.23 5.48 -2.19
CA SER A 16 -15.45 4.68 -2.27
C SER A 16 -15.16 3.19 -2.47
N ILE A 17 -14.21 2.87 -3.35
CA ILE A 17 -13.78 1.49 -3.61
C ILE A 17 -13.13 0.89 -2.37
N LEU A 18 -12.23 1.63 -1.71
CA LEU A 18 -11.56 1.17 -0.49
C LEU A 18 -12.55 0.92 0.65
N ILE A 19 -13.53 1.81 0.85
CA ILE A 19 -14.58 1.65 1.84
C ILE A 19 -15.45 0.43 1.52
N LEU A 20 -15.88 0.28 0.26
CA LEU A 20 -16.70 -0.85 -0.16
C LEU A 20 -16.01 -2.18 0.12
N ILE A 21 -14.72 -2.28 -0.16
CA ILE A 21 -13.91 -3.49 0.06
C ILE A 21 -13.71 -3.72 1.55
N HIS A 22 -13.43 -2.68 2.32
CA HIS A 22 -13.29 -2.74 3.77
C HIS A 22 -14.55 -3.24 4.45
N GLU A 23 -15.66 -2.55 4.24
CA GLU A 23 -16.96 -2.95 4.81
C GLU A 23 -17.41 -4.32 4.28
N GLY A 24 -17.10 -4.60 3.01
CA GLY A 24 -17.32 -5.91 2.39
C GLY A 24 -16.61 -7.04 3.11
N GLY A 25 -15.42 -6.81 3.65
CA GLY A 25 -14.67 -7.77 4.47
C GLY A 25 -15.37 -8.11 5.77
N HIS A 26 -15.83 -7.11 6.52
CA HIS A 26 -16.64 -7.29 7.73
C HIS A 26 -17.94 -8.03 7.41
N PHE A 27 -18.64 -7.57 6.39
CA PHE A 27 -19.89 -8.14 5.92
C PHE A 27 -19.74 -9.62 5.56
N MET A 28 -18.71 -9.97 4.78
CA MET A 28 -18.50 -11.35 4.32
C MET A 28 -18.27 -12.31 5.47
N PHE A 29 -17.37 -11.96 6.40
CA PHE A 29 -17.12 -12.81 7.57
C PHE A 29 -18.33 -12.88 8.50
N ALA A 30 -19.06 -11.78 8.70
CA ALA A 30 -20.28 -11.81 9.49
C ALA A 30 -21.31 -12.78 8.89
N LYS A 31 -21.55 -12.70 7.60
CA LYS A 31 -22.49 -13.61 6.90
C LYS A 31 -22.01 -15.06 6.92
N MET A 32 -20.72 -15.31 6.72
CA MET A 32 -20.12 -16.64 6.75
C MET A 32 -20.31 -17.34 8.10
N PHE A 33 -20.26 -16.58 9.20
CA PHE A 33 -20.47 -17.13 10.55
C PHE A 33 -21.91 -17.05 11.05
N GLY A 34 -22.86 -16.74 10.15
CA GLY A 34 -24.27 -16.63 10.50
C GLY A 34 -24.57 -15.51 11.48
N ILE A 35 -23.79 -14.43 11.42
CA ILE A 35 -24.06 -13.20 12.18
C ILE A 35 -24.98 -12.32 11.34
N ARG A 36 -25.99 -11.76 11.97
CA ARG A 36 -26.94 -10.87 11.31
C ARG A 36 -26.29 -9.50 11.05
N VAL A 37 -26.33 -9.07 9.81
CA VAL A 37 -25.97 -7.69 9.43
C VAL A 37 -27.24 -6.92 9.18
N GLU A 38 -27.44 -5.84 9.89
CA GLU A 38 -28.65 -5.01 9.83
C GLU A 38 -28.59 -3.99 8.70
N LYS A 39 -27.42 -3.30 8.57
CA LYS A 39 -27.19 -2.30 7.53
C LYS A 39 -25.82 -2.47 6.91
N PHE A 40 -25.74 -2.21 5.62
CA PHE A 40 -24.51 -2.12 4.86
C PHE A 40 -24.58 -0.86 4.00
N PHE A 41 -23.83 0.16 4.38
CA PHE A 41 -23.88 1.46 3.76
C PHE A 41 -22.49 1.89 3.27
N ILE A 42 -22.44 2.31 2.01
CA ILE A 42 -21.31 3.05 1.46
C ILE A 42 -21.60 4.51 1.80
N PHE A 43 -20.68 5.16 2.48
CA PHE A 43 -20.82 6.50 3.02
C PHE A 43 -21.78 6.59 4.21
N PHE A 44 -21.51 7.57 5.07
CA PHE A 44 -22.38 7.87 6.18
C PHE A 44 -23.65 8.56 5.73
N ASP A 45 -24.73 8.29 6.43
CA ASP A 45 -26.06 8.83 6.18
C ASP A 45 -26.63 9.64 7.36
N PRO A 46 -25.86 10.57 7.99
CA PRO A 46 -26.41 11.38 9.05
C PRO A 46 -27.59 12.19 8.49
N TRP A 47 -28.75 12.04 9.13
CA TRP A 47 -30.05 12.64 8.81
C TRP A 47 -30.77 12.07 7.60
N PHE A 48 -30.13 11.77 6.48
CA PHE A 48 -30.77 11.19 5.30
C PHE A 48 -29.77 10.35 4.47
N HIS A 49 -30.30 9.47 3.64
CA HIS A 49 -29.55 8.66 2.69
C HIS A 49 -29.95 9.01 1.27
N LEU A 50 -29.03 8.84 0.31
CA LEU A 50 -29.31 9.07 -1.11
C LEU A 50 -30.14 7.93 -1.69
N PHE A 51 -29.84 6.72 -1.29
CA PHE A 51 -30.51 5.51 -1.74
C PHE A 51 -30.47 4.43 -0.69
N GLN A 52 -31.57 3.68 -0.53
CA GLN A 52 -31.57 2.45 0.26
C GLN A 52 -32.54 1.43 -0.31
N PHE A 53 -32.22 0.17 -0.19
CA PHE A 53 -33.13 -0.91 -0.49
C PHE A 53 -32.92 -2.10 0.45
N LYS A 54 -33.99 -2.85 0.70
CA LYS A 54 -33.95 -4.08 1.46
C LYS A 54 -34.51 -5.22 0.63
N PRO A 55 -33.68 -6.23 0.24
CA PRO A 55 -34.18 -7.40 -0.47
C PRO A 55 -35.20 -8.17 0.37
N LYS A 56 -36.28 -8.68 -0.23
CA LYS A 56 -37.39 -9.37 0.46
C LYS A 56 -36.95 -10.58 1.29
N LYS A 57 -35.81 -11.21 0.93
CA LYS A 57 -35.25 -12.42 1.60
C LYS A 57 -34.01 -12.11 2.44
N SER A 58 -33.65 -10.86 2.63
CA SER A 58 -32.46 -10.46 3.38
C SER A 58 -32.82 -9.67 4.63
N ASP A 59 -32.10 -9.92 5.71
CA ASP A 59 -32.21 -9.10 6.93
C ASP A 59 -31.43 -7.79 6.81
N THR A 60 -30.58 -7.66 5.78
CA THR A 60 -29.70 -6.53 5.58
C THR A 60 -30.35 -5.45 4.71
N THR A 61 -30.29 -4.22 5.16
CA THR A 61 -30.61 -3.03 4.39
C THR A 61 -29.32 -2.48 3.77
N TYR A 62 -29.30 -2.34 2.46
CA TYR A 62 -28.19 -1.79 1.71
C TYR A 62 -28.48 -0.34 1.35
N GLY A 63 -27.48 0.52 1.39
CA GLY A 63 -27.69 1.92 1.07
C GLY A 63 -26.43 2.69 0.70
N ILE A 64 -26.65 3.92 0.24
CA ILE A 64 -25.61 4.90 -0.04
C ILE A 64 -25.96 6.16 0.73
N GLY A 65 -25.09 6.55 1.65
CA GLY A 65 -25.17 7.83 2.35
C GLY A 65 -24.70 8.98 1.45
N TRP A 66 -24.80 10.18 1.94
CA TRP A 66 -24.40 11.37 1.19
C TRP A 66 -22.99 11.87 1.56
N LEU A 67 -22.47 11.46 2.72
CA LEU A 67 -21.22 11.97 3.27
C LEU A 67 -20.05 11.00 2.98
N PRO A 68 -19.15 11.30 2.01
CA PRO A 68 -18.11 10.38 1.54
C PRO A 68 -16.88 10.36 2.49
N LEU A 69 -17.08 10.32 3.81
CA LEU A 69 -16.03 10.26 4.82
C LEU A 69 -15.83 8.87 5.42
N GLY A 70 -16.61 7.89 5.00
CA GLY A 70 -16.56 6.52 5.51
C GLY A 70 -17.82 5.77 5.12
N GLY A 71 -17.91 4.50 5.46
CA GLY A 71 -19.09 3.66 5.35
C GLY A 71 -19.31 2.93 6.67
N TYR A 72 -20.29 2.06 6.72
CA TYR A 72 -20.49 1.23 7.89
C TYR A 72 -21.22 -0.08 7.58
N CYS A 73 -20.84 -1.10 8.33
CA CYS A 73 -21.49 -2.40 8.34
C CYS A 73 -22.06 -2.67 9.74
N LYS A 74 -23.36 -2.36 9.95
CA LYS A 74 -24.01 -2.56 11.26
C LYS A 74 -24.23 -4.04 11.52
N ILE A 75 -23.42 -4.60 12.41
CA ILE A 75 -23.43 -6.01 12.78
C ILE A 75 -24.17 -6.18 14.12
N ALA A 76 -25.15 -7.06 14.16
CA ALA A 76 -25.95 -7.31 15.37
C ALA A 76 -25.07 -7.78 16.55
N GLY A 77 -25.24 -7.14 17.71
CA GLY A 77 -24.49 -7.46 18.93
C GLY A 77 -23.03 -7.01 18.94
N MET A 78 -22.66 -6.07 18.06
CA MET A 78 -21.38 -5.39 18.03
C MET A 78 -21.61 -3.89 18.22
N ILE A 79 -20.77 -3.26 19.03
CA ILE A 79 -20.72 -1.79 19.10
C ILE A 79 -19.80 -1.36 17.97
N ASP A 80 -20.38 -0.80 16.95
CA ASP A 80 -19.71 -0.25 15.79
C ASP A 80 -19.72 1.29 15.82
N GLU A 81 -19.38 1.90 14.72
CA GLU A 81 -19.36 3.36 14.54
C GLU A 81 -20.75 4.03 14.73
N SER A 82 -21.83 3.25 14.73
CA SER A 82 -23.19 3.76 15.00
C SER A 82 -23.48 3.99 16.48
N PHE A 83 -22.59 3.54 17.39
CA PHE A 83 -22.72 3.67 18.86
C PHE A 83 -24.06 3.19 19.42
N ASP A 84 -24.71 2.23 18.75
CA ASP A 84 -26.01 1.69 19.20
C ASP A 84 -25.81 0.75 20.39
N THR A 85 -25.88 1.31 21.59
CA THR A 85 -25.74 0.57 22.85
C THR A 85 -27.07 -0.04 23.35
N GLU A 86 -28.22 0.37 22.80
CA GLU A 86 -29.53 -0.10 23.24
C GLU A 86 -29.68 -1.62 23.00
N GLN A 87 -29.17 -2.13 21.90
CA GLN A 87 -29.19 -3.55 21.58
C GLN A 87 -28.40 -4.38 22.61
N MET A 88 -27.35 -3.81 23.20
CA MET A 88 -26.51 -4.50 24.19
C MET A 88 -27.21 -4.71 25.54
N LYS A 89 -28.27 -3.94 25.85
CA LYS A 89 -29.06 -4.09 27.05
C LYS A 89 -30.04 -5.27 27.02
N GLN A 90 -30.28 -5.82 25.81
CA GLN A 90 -31.19 -6.96 25.63
C GLN A 90 -30.45 -8.29 25.79
N PRO A 91 -31.14 -9.40 26.11
CA PRO A 91 -30.55 -10.74 26.13
C PRO A 91 -29.91 -11.09 24.79
N ALA A 92 -28.70 -11.67 24.85
CA ALA A 92 -27.94 -12.03 23.66
C ALA A 92 -28.68 -13.08 22.82
N GLN A 93 -28.70 -12.87 21.50
CA GLN A 93 -29.33 -13.77 20.54
C GLN A 93 -28.29 -14.64 19.80
N PRO A 94 -28.61 -15.86 19.38
CA PRO A 94 -27.63 -16.76 18.72
C PRO A 94 -27.00 -16.22 17.45
N TRP A 95 -27.63 -15.27 16.77
CA TRP A 95 -27.13 -14.64 15.55
C TRP A 95 -26.32 -13.36 15.79
N GLU A 96 -26.04 -13.02 17.06
CA GLU A 96 -25.27 -11.84 17.39
C GLU A 96 -23.77 -12.10 17.45
N PHE A 97 -22.98 -11.08 17.13
CA PHE A 97 -21.52 -11.12 17.18
C PHE A 97 -20.98 -11.54 18.56
N ARG A 98 -21.56 -11.02 19.64
CA ARG A 98 -21.11 -11.29 21.03
C ARG A 98 -21.28 -12.76 21.45
N THR A 99 -22.11 -13.53 20.78
CA THR A 99 -22.33 -14.95 21.08
C THR A 99 -21.39 -15.90 20.36
N LYS A 100 -20.61 -15.37 19.41
CA LYS A 100 -19.70 -16.19 18.60
C LYS A 100 -18.37 -16.43 19.32
N PRO A 101 -17.67 -17.54 19.02
CA PRO A 101 -16.37 -17.83 19.59
C PRO A 101 -15.35 -16.76 19.18
N ALA A 102 -14.32 -16.59 20.02
CA ALA A 102 -13.35 -15.49 19.89
C ALA A 102 -12.66 -15.41 18.52
N TRP A 103 -12.34 -16.56 17.90
CA TRP A 103 -11.69 -16.58 16.60
C TRP A 103 -12.60 -16.07 15.46
N GLN A 104 -13.93 -16.36 15.53
CA GLN A 104 -14.87 -15.81 14.55
C GLN A 104 -15.02 -14.31 14.70
N ARG A 105 -15.11 -13.82 15.94
CA ARG A 105 -15.14 -12.41 16.24
C ARG A 105 -13.88 -11.68 15.76
N LEU A 106 -12.70 -12.30 15.96
CA LEU A 106 -11.44 -11.77 15.46
C LEU A 106 -11.46 -11.62 13.93
N LEU A 107 -11.89 -12.68 13.20
CA LEU A 107 -11.96 -12.63 11.74
C LEU A 107 -12.94 -11.57 11.23
N VAL A 108 -14.08 -11.39 11.90
CA VAL A 108 -15.00 -10.29 11.55
C VAL A 108 -14.33 -8.94 11.76
N MET A 109 -13.63 -8.74 12.90
CA MET A 109 -12.99 -7.44 13.20
C MET A 109 -11.83 -7.10 12.25
N ILE A 110 -10.99 -8.06 11.91
CA ILE A 110 -9.86 -7.82 10.98
C ILE A 110 -10.27 -7.87 9.52
N GLY A 111 -11.50 -8.30 9.23
CA GLY A 111 -12.00 -8.55 7.89
C GLY A 111 -11.80 -7.37 6.94
N GLY A 112 -12.15 -6.17 7.38
CA GLY A 112 -12.00 -4.97 6.57
C GLY A 112 -10.55 -4.71 6.16
N VAL A 113 -9.64 -4.70 7.12
CA VAL A 113 -8.21 -4.47 6.87
C VAL A 113 -7.62 -5.58 6.01
N LEU A 114 -7.98 -6.83 6.29
CA LEU A 114 -7.51 -7.98 5.51
C LEU A 114 -7.90 -7.87 4.04
N PHE A 115 -9.15 -7.51 3.76
CA PHE A 115 -9.62 -7.36 2.38
C PHE A 115 -8.96 -6.19 1.66
N ASN A 116 -8.75 -5.07 2.33
CA ASN A 116 -7.99 -3.96 1.76
C ASN A 116 -6.53 -4.36 1.46
N PHE A 117 -5.89 -5.13 2.34
CA PHE A 117 -4.54 -5.64 2.11
C PHE A 117 -4.48 -6.58 0.89
N LEU A 118 -5.41 -7.54 0.81
CA LEU A 118 -5.50 -8.44 -0.35
C LEU A 118 -5.78 -7.68 -1.65
N PHE A 119 -6.63 -6.66 -1.59
CA PHE A 119 -6.90 -5.80 -2.74
C PHE A 119 -5.68 -5.00 -3.16
N ALA A 120 -4.90 -4.46 -2.21
CA ALA A 120 -3.66 -3.78 -2.52
C ALA A 120 -2.65 -4.72 -3.21
N LEU A 121 -2.48 -5.96 -2.71
CA LEU A 121 -1.65 -6.98 -3.36
C LEU A 121 -2.14 -7.30 -4.77
N PHE A 122 -3.45 -7.43 -4.95
CA PHE A 122 -4.04 -7.68 -6.26
C PHE A 122 -3.75 -6.55 -7.24
N ILE A 123 -4.00 -5.30 -6.85
CA ILE A 123 -3.72 -4.12 -7.71
C ILE A 123 -2.24 -4.03 -8.04
N TYR A 124 -1.35 -4.19 -7.04
CA TYR A 124 0.09 -4.15 -7.26
C TYR A 124 0.55 -5.25 -8.23
N SER A 125 0.04 -6.47 -8.06
CA SER A 125 0.34 -7.58 -8.98
C SER A 125 -0.16 -7.29 -10.39
N MET A 126 -1.33 -6.68 -10.55
CA MET A 126 -1.88 -6.27 -11.85
C MET A 126 -1.02 -5.19 -12.52
N ILE A 127 -0.52 -4.24 -11.74
CA ILE A 127 0.39 -3.19 -12.23
C ILE A 127 1.68 -3.83 -12.74
N LEU A 128 2.31 -4.69 -11.94
CA LEU A 128 3.54 -5.39 -12.34
C LEU A 128 3.31 -6.29 -13.56
N TYR A 129 2.19 -6.99 -13.63
CA TYR A 129 1.86 -7.85 -14.77
C TYR A 129 1.67 -7.05 -16.06
N THR A 130 1.05 -5.86 -15.99
CA THR A 130 0.66 -5.06 -17.15
C THR A 130 1.81 -4.18 -17.64
N TRP A 131 2.51 -3.52 -16.74
CA TRP A 131 3.57 -2.54 -17.07
C TRP A 131 4.97 -3.07 -16.78
N GLY A 132 5.10 -4.12 -15.96
CA GLY A 132 6.41 -4.62 -15.52
C GLY A 132 7.13 -3.64 -14.60
N GLU A 133 8.41 -3.87 -14.42
CA GLU A 133 9.33 -2.94 -13.76
C GLU A 133 10.07 -2.14 -14.82
N THR A 134 10.08 -0.81 -14.66
CA THR A 134 10.89 0.08 -15.50
C THR A 134 12.22 0.33 -14.80
N TYR A 135 13.30 0.01 -15.48
CA TYR A 135 14.66 0.27 -15.03
C TYR A 135 15.50 0.88 -16.16
N ILE A 136 16.54 1.61 -15.79
CA ILE A 136 17.49 2.12 -16.75
C ILE A 136 18.68 1.13 -16.81
N PRO A 137 18.85 0.41 -17.92
CA PRO A 137 20.00 -0.50 -18.06
C PRO A 137 21.31 0.30 -18.00
N VAL A 138 22.30 -0.20 -17.26
CA VAL A 138 23.63 0.43 -17.16
C VAL A 138 24.26 0.63 -18.54
N LYS A 139 23.98 -0.27 -19.47
CA LYS A 139 24.48 -0.22 -20.87
C LYS A 139 23.94 0.97 -21.68
N GLU A 140 22.78 1.52 -21.29
CA GLU A 140 22.10 2.62 -21.98
C GLU A 140 22.46 3.99 -21.40
N MET A 141 23.32 4.02 -20.38
CA MET A 141 23.76 5.27 -19.75
C MET A 141 24.78 6.00 -20.58
N THR A 142 24.32 6.99 -21.34
CA THR A 142 25.18 7.77 -22.25
C THR A 142 25.95 8.87 -21.52
N TYR A 143 25.38 9.42 -20.45
CA TYR A 143 25.95 10.62 -19.77
C TYR A 143 26.64 10.28 -18.45
N GLY A 144 26.61 9.02 -18.03
CA GLY A 144 27.13 8.56 -16.75
C GLY A 144 26.33 9.11 -15.56
N MET A 145 26.92 8.99 -14.39
CA MET A 145 26.32 9.31 -13.10
C MET A 145 26.90 10.55 -12.50
N ARG A 146 26.18 11.17 -11.56
CA ARG A 146 26.65 12.29 -10.78
C ARG A 146 26.94 11.82 -9.36
N PHE A 147 28.11 12.15 -8.85
CA PHE A 147 28.60 11.70 -7.55
C PHE A 147 28.69 12.86 -6.57
N ASN A 148 28.41 12.62 -5.31
CA ASN A 148 28.58 13.61 -4.25
C ASN A 148 30.07 13.78 -3.85
N SER A 149 30.33 14.70 -2.91
CA SER A 149 31.69 14.99 -2.43
C SER A 149 32.36 13.81 -1.75
N GLU A 150 31.60 12.94 -1.08
CA GLU A 150 32.10 11.73 -0.40
C GLU A 150 32.55 10.68 -1.43
N ALA A 151 31.71 10.39 -2.43
CA ALA A 151 32.07 9.49 -3.51
C ALA A 151 33.32 9.97 -4.28
N LYS A 152 33.43 11.29 -4.50
CA LYS A 152 34.60 11.90 -5.14
C LYS A 152 35.90 11.72 -4.36
N GLN A 153 35.85 11.58 -3.01
CA GLN A 153 37.02 11.28 -2.19
C GLN A 153 37.55 9.85 -2.44
N PHE A 154 36.68 8.91 -2.81
CA PHE A 154 37.09 7.57 -3.22
C PHE A 154 37.60 7.50 -4.65
N GLY A 155 37.52 8.58 -5.42
CA GLY A 155 38.03 8.67 -6.78
C GLY A 155 36.97 8.61 -7.88
N PHE A 156 35.68 8.57 -7.54
CA PHE A 156 34.60 8.72 -8.53
C PHE A 156 34.59 10.12 -9.12
N LYS A 157 34.15 10.23 -10.36
CA LYS A 157 33.96 11.51 -11.06
C LYS A 157 32.59 11.54 -11.71
N ASP A 158 32.03 12.75 -11.84
CA ASP A 158 30.82 12.95 -12.61
C ASP A 158 31.05 12.46 -14.05
N GLY A 159 30.12 11.69 -14.58
CA GLY A 159 30.24 11.04 -15.89
C GLY A 159 30.71 9.58 -15.85
N ASP A 160 31.17 9.07 -14.69
CA ASP A 160 31.47 7.64 -14.56
C ASP A 160 30.18 6.81 -14.65
N ILE A 161 30.29 5.65 -15.25
CA ILE A 161 29.22 4.64 -15.31
C ILE A 161 29.62 3.48 -14.40
N LEU A 162 28.87 3.23 -13.36
CA LEU A 162 29.06 2.07 -12.47
C LEU A 162 28.64 0.79 -13.21
N VAL A 163 29.55 -0.15 -13.35
CA VAL A 163 29.31 -1.42 -14.06
C VAL A 163 29.16 -2.58 -13.08
N GLY A 164 29.82 -2.52 -11.94
CA GLY A 164 29.76 -3.57 -10.94
C GLY A 164 30.69 -3.35 -9.77
N THR A 165 30.74 -4.37 -8.91
CA THR A 165 31.66 -4.47 -7.77
C THR A 165 32.40 -5.80 -7.82
N ASP A 166 33.22 -6.08 -6.82
CA ASP A 166 33.86 -7.40 -6.62
C ASP A 166 32.85 -8.55 -6.44
N LYS A 167 31.60 -8.23 -6.08
CA LYS A 167 30.56 -9.23 -5.78
C LYS A 167 29.50 -9.35 -6.86
N VAL A 168 29.13 -8.23 -7.51
CA VAL A 168 27.96 -8.15 -8.41
C VAL A 168 28.24 -7.29 -9.62
N VAL A 169 27.74 -7.71 -10.78
CA VAL A 169 27.69 -6.90 -12.00
C VAL A 169 26.34 -6.21 -12.06
N PHE A 170 26.35 -4.90 -12.15
CA PHE A 170 25.13 -4.10 -12.21
C PHE A 170 24.47 -4.21 -13.59
N LYS A 171 23.21 -4.60 -13.60
CA LYS A 171 22.37 -4.62 -14.81
C LYS A 171 21.53 -3.36 -14.91
N ASP A 172 21.15 -2.82 -13.76
CA ASP A 172 20.29 -1.66 -13.61
C ASP A 172 20.62 -0.90 -12.32
N PHE A 173 19.92 0.21 -12.11
CA PHE A 173 19.92 0.98 -10.86
C PHE A 173 18.86 0.43 -9.93
N SER A 174 19.16 -0.64 -9.23
CA SER A 174 18.31 -1.20 -8.20
C SER A 174 18.55 -0.51 -6.83
N ALA A 175 17.60 -0.69 -5.92
CA ALA A 175 17.72 -0.24 -4.54
C ALA A 175 18.91 -0.90 -3.81
N ASP A 176 19.40 -2.02 -4.33
CA ASP A 176 20.52 -2.77 -3.76
C ASP A 176 21.89 -2.15 -4.10
N LEU A 177 21.97 -1.24 -5.07
CA LEU A 177 23.19 -0.59 -5.50
C LEU A 177 24.01 -0.03 -4.33
N TYR A 178 23.37 0.70 -3.43
CA TYR A 178 24.03 1.31 -2.29
C TYR A 178 24.56 0.27 -1.29
N ARG A 179 23.81 -0.81 -1.07
CA ARG A 179 24.25 -1.92 -0.21
C ARG A 179 25.46 -2.60 -0.83
N ASP A 180 25.38 -2.91 -2.12
CA ASP A 180 26.44 -3.62 -2.83
C ASP A 180 27.73 -2.78 -2.92
N LEU A 181 27.61 -1.44 -3.07
CA LEU A 181 28.76 -0.53 -2.99
C LEU A 181 29.30 -0.41 -1.55
N SER A 182 28.45 -0.38 -0.54
CA SER A 182 28.88 -0.20 0.85
C SER A 182 29.74 -1.35 1.36
N GLU A 183 29.54 -2.56 0.83
CA GLU A 183 30.25 -3.77 1.19
C GLU A 183 31.40 -4.16 0.24
N ALA A 184 31.62 -3.36 -0.81
CA ALA A 184 32.54 -3.69 -1.86
C ALA A 184 33.99 -3.29 -1.54
N GLN A 185 34.94 -4.09 -1.99
CA GLN A 185 36.37 -3.77 -1.94
C GLN A 185 36.81 -2.92 -3.13
N TYR A 186 36.11 -3.01 -4.25
CA TYR A 186 36.30 -2.15 -5.40
C TYR A 186 35.03 -2.04 -6.23
N ALA A 187 34.96 -0.96 -6.99
CA ALA A 187 33.92 -0.74 -7.99
C ALA A 187 34.54 -0.70 -9.39
N ASP A 188 33.96 -1.43 -10.32
CA ASP A 188 34.31 -1.35 -11.74
C ASP A 188 33.44 -0.27 -12.39
N ILE A 189 34.08 0.66 -13.07
CA ILE A 189 33.46 1.80 -13.74
C ILE A 189 33.91 1.90 -15.20
N VAL A 190 33.11 2.61 -15.99
CA VAL A 190 33.55 3.10 -17.33
C VAL A 190 33.66 4.62 -17.24
N ARG A 191 34.85 5.13 -17.53
CA ARG A 191 35.16 6.58 -17.61
C ARG A 191 35.69 6.90 -19.00
N ASP A 192 35.06 7.83 -19.68
CA ASP A 192 35.44 8.22 -21.04
C ASP A 192 35.61 7.01 -22.01
N GLY A 193 34.71 6.03 -21.89
CA GLY A 193 34.71 4.80 -22.67
C GLY A 193 35.78 3.76 -22.27
N LYS A 194 36.56 4.00 -21.22
CA LYS A 194 37.59 3.06 -20.72
C LYS A 194 37.14 2.43 -19.41
N ALA A 195 37.27 1.11 -19.32
CA ALA A 195 37.03 0.37 -18.09
C ALA A 195 38.12 0.72 -17.05
N MET A 196 37.73 1.06 -15.85
CA MET A 196 38.63 1.39 -14.75
C MET A 196 38.10 0.77 -13.47
N ARG A 197 38.98 0.62 -12.47
CA ARG A 197 38.64 0.12 -11.14
C ARG A 197 38.95 1.16 -10.08
N ILE A 198 38.04 1.36 -9.18
CA ILE A 198 38.17 2.24 -8.01
C ILE A 198 38.17 1.34 -6.77
N ASN A 199 39.24 1.45 -5.97
CA ASN A 199 39.31 0.72 -4.71
C ASN A 199 38.45 1.41 -3.66
N LEU A 200 37.69 0.63 -2.92
CA LEU A 200 36.80 1.04 -1.84
C LEU A 200 37.32 0.47 -0.50
N PRO A 201 37.01 1.11 0.63
CA PRO A 201 37.49 0.65 1.95
C PRO A 201 36.87 -0.65 2.44
N GLY A 202 35.90 -1.22 1.72
CA GLY A 202 35.21 -2.47 2.07
C GLY A 202 34.06 -2.33 3.07
N GLU A 203 34.00 -1.19 3.76
CA GLU A 203 32.91 -0.86 4.69
C GLU A 203 32.62 0.63 4.61
N ILE A 204 31.70 1.03 3.73
CA ILE A 204 31.21 2.40 3.65
C ILE A 204 29.91 2.52 4.43
N ASN A 205 29.73 3.60 5.18
CA ASN A 205 28.50 3.82 5.93
C ASN A 205 27.30 4.00 5.00
N LEU A 206 26.50 2.94 4.84
CA LEU A 206 25.31 2.92 4.01
C LEU A 206 24.31 4.04 4.34
N LEU A 207 24.10 4.35 5.60
CA LEU A 207 23.23 5.44 6.03
C LEU A 207 23.80 6.82 5.63
N GLY A 208 25.11 6.96 5.64
CA GLY A 208 25.79 8.15 5.13
C GLY A 208 25.57 8.33 3.64
N MET A 209 25.73 7.27 2.87
CA MET A 209 25.49 7.26 1.43
C MET A 209 24.08 7.71 1.04
N LEU A 210 23.07 7.29 1.82
CA LEU A 210 21.65 7.58 1.57
C LEU A 210 21.19 8.94 2.09
N LYS A 211 21.78 9.42 3.21
CA LYS A 211 21.34 10.65 3.89
C LYS A 211 21.92 11.93 3.33
N ASN A 212 23.02 11.83 2.60
CA ASN A 212 23.67 13.01 2.02
C ASN A 212 22.80 13.62 0.91
N ASP A 213 22.77 14.93 0.83
CA ASP A 213 22.07 15.66 -0.24
C ASP A 213 23.13 16.46 -1.03
N PRO A 214 23.43 16.10 -2.29
CA PRO A 214 22.89 14.97 -3.04
C PRO A 214 23.36 13.61 -2.50
N PRO A 215 22.65 12.50 -2.82
CA PRO A 215 23.03 11.15 -2.44
C PRO A 215 24.38 10.77 -3.05
N PHE A 216 24.96 9.63 -2.62
CA PHE A 216 26.31 9.19 -3.04
C PHE A 216 26.43 9.08 -4.57
N VAL A 217 25.39 8.59 -5.22
CA VAL A 217 25.25 8.48 -6.67
C VAL A 217 23.80 8.68 -7.09
#